data_bbdb6fd681662d3131cac1d6b09252d6
#
_entry.id   bbdb6fd681662d3131cac1d6b09252d6
#
_cell.length_a   1.000
_cell.length_b   1.000
_cell.length_c   1.000
_cell.angle_alpha   90.00
_cell.angle_beta   90.00
_cell.angle_gamma   90.00
#
_symmetry.space_group_name_H-M   'P 1'
#
loop_
_entity.id
_entity.type
_entity.pdbx_description
1 polymer ?
#
loop_
_entity_poly.entity_id
_entity_poly.type
_entity_poly.pdbx_seq_one_letter_code
_entity_poly.pdbx_strand_id
1 'polypeptide(L)'
;MAFASLFTLLDDITAVLDDVALMTKMAAKKTAGVVGDDLALNANQVTGVSAERELPIIWAVAKGSLVNKLILVPLALLLSAFLPKLITPLLMMGGIYLCFEGVEKLLHKFLHRHEAHEDEEADAETLDEKTKIKGAIRTDFILSAEIIIIALGVVEKYDLM
;
A
#
# COMPACT_ATOMS: atom_id res chain seq x y z
N MET A 1 -8.04 47.85 9.08
CA MET A 1 -8.97 46.78 8.66
C MET A 1 -8.24 45.66 7.93
N ALA A 2 -7.39 45.92 6.92
CA ALA A 2 -6.69 44.86 6.15
C ALA A 2 -5.77 43.96 6.98
N PHE A 3 -5.05 44.49 7.97
CA PHE A 3 -4.18 43.70 8.83
C PHE A 3 -4.94 42.73 9.75
N ALA A 4 -6.08 43.13 10.29
CA ALA A 4 -6.92 42.25 11.10
C ALA A 4 -7.44 41.08 10.27
N SER A 5 -7.78 41.28 9.00
CA SER A 5 -8.21 40.23 8.09
C SER A 5 -7.05 39.26 7.74
N LEU A 6 -5.84 39.77 7.66
CA LEU A 6 -4.65 38.91 7.41
C LEU A 6 -4.35 38.01 8.61
N PHE A 7 -4.44 38.53 9.83
CA PHE A 7 -4.24 37.70 11.05
C PHE A 7 -5.31 36.64 11.20
N THR A 8 -6.58 36.98 10.92
CA THR A 8 -7.68 35.99 10.93
C THR A 8 -7.41 34.87 9.89
N LEU A 9 -6.95 35.23 8.69
CA LEU A 9 -6.61 34.25 7.66
C LEU A 9 -5.44 33.35 8.10
N LEU A 10 -4.44 33.87 8.79
CA LEU A 10 -3.34 33.10 9.32
C LEU A 10 -3.78 32.14 10.43
N ASP A 11 -4.68 32.58 11.30
CA ASP A 11 -5.28 31.72 12.34
C ASP A 11 -6.10 30.59 11.71
N ASP A 12 -6.89 30.87 10.68
CA ASP A 12 -7.67 29.86 9.96
C ASP A 12 -6.75 28.83 9.29
N ILE A 13 -5.65 29.30 8.65
CA ILE A 13 -4.66 28.41 8.04
C ILE A 13 -3.99 27.54 9.10
N THR A 14 -3.66 28.10 10.26
CA THR A 14 -3.01 27.34 11.35
C THR A 14 -3.96 26.28 11.89
N ALA A 15 -5.24 26.60 12.07
CA ALA A 15 -6.25 25.64 12.52
C ALA A 15 -6.38 24.47 11.51
N VAL A 16 -6.46 24.77 10.20
CA VAL A 16 -6.50 23.73 9.17
C VAL A 16 -5.24 22.86 9.18
N LEU A 17 -4.05 23.45 9.37
CA LEU A 17 -2.81 22.69 9.44
C LEU A 17 -2.75 21.77 10.67
N ASP A 18 -3.28 22.22 11.82
CA ASP A 18 -3.36 21.40 13.02
C ASP A 18 -4.33 20.23 12.83
N ASP A 19 -5.47 20.43 12.20
CA ASP A 19 -6.43 19.38 11.87
C ASP A 19 -5.81 18.34 10.91
N VAL A 20 -5.14 18.79 9.85
CA VAL A 20 -4.44 17.92 8.90
C VAL A 20 -3.33 17.13 9.60
N ALA A 21 -2.57 17.75 10.50
CA ALA A 21 -1.53 17.07 11.26
C ALA A 21 -2.11 15.97 12.17
N LEU A 22 -3.23 16.27 12.85
CA LEU A 22 -3.94 15.31 13.70
C LEU A 22 -4.46 14.13 12.89
N MET A 23 -5.16 14.39 11.78
CA MET A 23 -5.70 13.36 10.88
C MET A 23 -4.59 12.48 10.31
N THR A 24 -3.47 13.08 9.88
CA THR A 24 -2.31 12.36 9.37
C THR A 24 -1.70 11.44 10.44
N LYS A 25 -1.54 11.94 11.67
CA LYS A 25 -1.03 11.14 12.79
C LYS A 25 -1.93 9.95 13.09
N MET A 26 -3.24 10.13 13.02
CA MET A 26 -4.21 9.06 13.29
C MET A 26 -4.26 8.05 12.15
N ALA A 27 -4.24 8.50 10.90
CA ALA A 27 -4.13 7.62 9.75
C ALA A 27 -2.84 6.79 9.82
N ALA A 28 -1.69 7.43 10.06
CA ALA A 28 -0.41 6.75 10.23
C ALA A 28 -0.44 5.70 11.36
N LYS A 29 -1.06 6.02 12.51
CA LYS A 29 -1.20 5.07 13.62
C LYS A 29 -2.07 3.87 13.25
N LYS A 30 -3.13 4.09 12.47
CA LYS A 30 -4.03 3.01 12.03
C LYS A 30 -3.42 2.13 10.96
N THR A 31 -2.60 2.69 10.08
CA THR A 31 -1.96 1.96 8.98
C THR A 31 -0.61 1.37 9.34
N ALA A 32 0.01 1.74 10.47
CA ALA A 32 1.37 1.33 10.85
C ALA A 32 1.57 -0.19 10.90
N GLY A 33 0.58 -0.94 11.39
CA GLY A 33 0.63 -2.40 11.42
C GLY A 33 0.62 -3.00 10.01
N VAL A 34 -0.31 -2.53 9.16
CA VAL A 34 -0.45 -2.98 7.78
C VAL A 34 0.81 -2.65 6.97
N VAL A 35 1.36 -1.44 7.12
CA VAL A 35 2.61 -1.04 6.45
C VAL A 35 3.79 -1.94 6.85
N GLY A 36 3.88 -2.35 8.11
CA GLY A 36 4.92 -3.28 8.58
C GLY A 36 4.81 -4.65 7.90
N ASP A 37 3.61 -5.19 7.81
CA ASP A 37 3.34 -6.47 7.14
C ASP A 37 3.60 -6.38 5.62
N ASP A 38 3.25 -5.26 5.00
CA ASP A 38 3.50 -4.97 3.59
C ASP A 38 4.99 -4.96 3.25
N LEU A 39 5.79 -4.30 4.08
CA LEU A 39 7.25 -4.27 3.91
C LEU A 39 7.84 -5.67 4.01
N ALA A 40 7.37 -6.49 4.96
CA ALA A 40 7.84 -7.86 5.11
C ALA A 40 7.45 -8.74 3.91
N LEU A 41 6.22 -8.60 3.39
CA LEU A 41 5.75 -9.33 2.22
C LEU A 41 6.52 -8.94 0.95
N ASN A 42 6.71 -7.65 0.71
CA ASN A 42 7.46 -7.15 -0.44
C ASN A 42 8.94 -7.57 -0.37
N ALA A 43 9.56 -7.53 0.81
CA ALA A 43 10.92 -8.01 1.01
C ALA A 43 11.05 -9.50 0.68
N ASN A 44 10.09 -10.33 1.13
CA ASN A 44 10.08 -11.77 0.84
C ASN A 44 9.95 -12.09 -0.65
N GLN A 45 9.28 -11.24 -1.43
CA GLN A 45 9.09 -11.49 -2.87
C GLN A 45 10.36 -11.27 -3.70
N VAL A 46 11.30 -10.46 -3.20
CA VAL A 46 12.60 -10.19 -3.85
C VAL A 46 13.75 -11.01 -3.25
N THR A 47 13.50 -11.88 -2.26
CA THR A 47 14.54 -12.76 -1.70
C THR A 47 14.94 -13.86 -2.70
N GLY A 48 16.21 -14.27 -2.67
CA GLY A 48 16.74 -15.34 -3.51
C GLY A 48 17.19 -14.88 -4.90
N VAL A 49 17.47 -13.60 -5.07
CA VAL A 49 18.07 -13.03 -6.27
C VAL A 49 19.57 -12.87 -6.06
N SER A 50 20.39 -13.04 -7.13
CA SER A 50 21.82 -12.81 -7.05
C SER A 50 22.12 -11.35 -6.66
N ALA A 51 23.11 -11.14 -5.77
CA ALA A 51 23.46 -9.83 -5.22
C ALA A 51 23.75 -8.76 -6.29
N GLU A 52 24.24 -9.18 -7.46
CA GLU A 52 24.53 -8.28 -8.59
C GLU A 52 23.26 -7.73 -9.26
N ARG A 53 22.12 -8.41 -9.12
CA ARG A 53 20.85 -8.05 -9.74
C ARG A 53 19.81 -7.45 -8.77
N GLU A 54 20.11 -7.42 -7.48
CA GLU A 54 19.21 -6.86 -6.47
C GLU A 54 18.84 -5.42 -6.75
N LEU A 55 19.80 -4.55 -7.04
CA LEU A 55 19.56 -3.12 -7.28
C LEU A 55 18.65 -2.84 -8.50
N PRO A 56 18.87 -3.47 -9.69
CA PRO A 56 17.96 -3.32 -10.81
C PRO A 56 16.53 -3.77 -10.51
N ILE A 57 16.37 -4.84 -9.76
CA ILE A 57 15.06 -5.39 -9.39
C ILE A 57 14.36 -4.46 -8.41
N ILE A 58 15.05 -4.01 -7.36
CA ILE A 58 14.51 -3.04 -6.39
C ILE A 58 14.08 -1.77 -7.12
N TRP A 59 14.87 -1.27 -8.07
CA TRP A 59 14.53 -0.10 -8.87
C TRP A 59 13.29 -0.34 -9.75
N ALA A 60 13.17 -1.50 -10.38
CA ALA A 60 12.00 -1.87 -11.19
C ALA A 60 10.72 -1.95 -10.34
N VAL A 61 10.81 -2.58 -9.16
CA VAL A 61 9.69 -2.64 -8.21
C VAL A 61 9.33 -1.26 -7.68
N ALA A 62 10.31 -0.44 -7.28
CA ALA A 62 10.08 0.91 -6.79
C ALA A 62 9.40 1.80 -7.83
N LYS A 63 9.81 1.70 -9.09
CA LYS A 63 9.17 2.42 -10.20
C LYS A 63 7.72 1.95 -10.43
N GLY A 64 7.48 0.65 -10.39
CA GLY A 64 6.13 0.07 -10.49
C GLY A 64 5.24 0.52 -9.34
N SER A 65 5.76 0.48 -8.11
CA SER A 65 5.09 0.95 -6.90
C SER A 65 4.75 2.44 -6.95
N LEU A 66 5.65 3.27 -7.49
CA LEU A 66 5.38 4.69 -7.69
C LEU A 66 4.23 4.92 -8.68
N VAL A 67 4.20 4.18 -9.79
CA VAL A 67 3.10 4.26 -10.76
C VAL A 67 1.78 3.82 -10.12
N ASN A 68 1.78 2.74 -9.33
CA ASN A 68 0.60 2.31 -8.59
C ASN A 68 0.04 3.45 -7.71
N LYS A 69 0.90 4.12 -6.95
CA LYS A 69 0.50 5.22 -6.06
C LYS A 69 -0.02 6.43 -6.83
N LEU A 70 0.63 6.77 -7.95
CA LEU A 70 0.17 7.87 -8.83
C LEU A 70 -1.23 7.62 -9.43
N ILE A 71 -1.63 6.37 -9.57
CA ILE A 71 -2.98 6.00 -10.05
C ILE A 71 -3.94 5.88 -8.87
N LEU A 72 -3.55 5.16 -7.82
CA LEU A 72 -4.44 4.85 -6.69
C LEU A 72 -4.82 6.09 -5.89
N VAL A 73 -3.89 7.01 -5.63
CA VAL A 73 -4.17 8.20 -4.81
C VAL A 73 -5.23 9.10 -5.45
N PRO A 74 -5.13 9.53 -6.73
CA PRO A 74 -6.19 10.31 -7.36
C PRO A 74 -7.52 9.56 -7.44
N LEU A 75 -7.48 8.26 -7.76
CA LEU A 75 -8.68 7.43 -7.83
C LEU A 75 -9.39 7.35 -6.48
N ALA A 76 -8.64 7.15 -5.41
CA ALA A 76 -9.16 7.10 -4.06
C ALA A 76 -9.74 8.45 -3.60
N LEU A 77 -9.09 9.56 -3.94
CA LEU A 77 -9.62 10.90 -3.67
C LEU A 77 -10.92 11.17 -4.43
N LEU A 78 -10.99 10.77 -5.70
CA LEU A 78 -12.23 10.85 -6.48
C LEU A 78 -13.34 9.98 -5.87
N LEU A 79 -13.01 8.78 -5.46
CA LEU A 79 -13.96 7.88 -4.79
C LEU A 79 -14.48 8.50 -3.49
N SER A 80 -13.60 9.05 -2.67
CA SER A 80 -13.96 9.73 -1.42
C SER A 80 -14.86 10.95 -1.67
N ALA A 81 -14.58 11.73 -2.70
CA ALA A 81 -15.35 12.93 -3.02
C ALA A 81 -16.75 12.62 -3.59
N PHE A 82 -16.87 11.59 -4.45
CA PHE A 82 -18.12 11.32 -5.17
C PHE A 82 -18.94 10.17 -4.59
N LEU A 83 -18.30 9.19 -4.00
CA LEU A 83 -18.92 7.93 -3.56
C LEU A 83 -18.37 7.42 -2.20
N PRO A 84 -18.42 8.24 -1.13
CA PRO A 84 -17.84 7.88 0.17
C PRO A 84 -18.42 6.56 0.72
N LYS A 85 -19.69 6.29 0.47
CA LYS A 85 -20.37 5.06 0.91
C LYS A 85 -19.79 3.77 0.32
N LEU A 86 -19.03 3.85 -0.78
CA LEU A 86 -18.35 2.69 -1.36
C LEU A 86 -17.02 2.34 -0.68
N ILE A 87 -16.47 3.24 0.13
CA ILE A 87 -15.19 3.02 0.82
C ILE A 87 -15.28 1.78 1.72
N THR A 88 -16.30 1.69 2.56
CA THR A 88 -16.48 0.57 3.50
C THR A 88 -16.66 -0.79 2.79
N PRO A 89 -17.54 -0.96 1.79
CA PRO A 89 -17.64 -2.20 1.04
C PRO A 89 -16.34 -2.60 0.33
N LEU A 90 -15.61 -1.63 -0.24
CA LEU A 90 -14.32 -1.87 -0.89
C LEU A 90 -13.27 -2.35 0.12
N LEU A 91 -13.22 -1.73 1.30
CA LEU A 91 -12.36 -2.16 2.39
C LEU A 91 -12.66 -3.61 2.81
N MET A 92 -13.94 -3.96 2.94
CA MET A 92 -14.35 -5.33 3.28
C MET A 92 -13.93 -6.33 2.20
N MET A 93 -14.12 -6.00 0.92
CA MET A 93 -13.70 -6.86 -0.19
C MET A 93 -12.18 -7.03 -0.25
N GLY A 94 -11.42 -5.95 -0.05
CA GLY A 94 -9.96 -5.98 0.02
C GLY A 94 -9.47 -6.86 1.17
N GLY A 95 -10.03 -6.69 2.36
CA GLY A 95 -9.71 -7.50 3.54
C GLY A 95 -10.01 -8.99 3.35
N ILE A 96 -11.16 -9.33 2.74
CA ILE A 96 -11.50 -10.73 2.41
C ILE A 96 -10.49 -11.30 1.41
N TYR A 97 -10.11 -10.53 0.39
CA TYR A 97 -9.13 -10.96 -0.60
C TYR A 97 -7.76 -11.24 0.05
N LEU A 98 -7.28 -10.34 0.92
CA LEU A 98 -6.01 -10.52 1.63
C LEU A 98 -6.05 -11.71 2.61
N CYS A 99 -7.16 -11.93 3.31
CA CYS A 99 -7.35 -13.11 4.13
C CYS A 99 -7.27 -14.39 3.29
N PHE A 100 -7.90 -14.40 2.12
CA PHE A 100 -7.86 -15.54 1.20
C PHE A 100 -6.42 -15.81 0.71
N GLU A 101 -5.71 -14.76 0.25
CA GLU A 101 -4.32 -14.86 -0.19
C GLU A 101 -3.37 -15.31 0.94
N GLY A 102 -3.59 -14.79 2.16
CA GLY A 102 -2.84 -15.20 3.34
C GLY A 102 -3.03 -16.68 3.69
N VAL A 103 -4.26 -17.17 3.65
CA VAL A 103 -4.57 -18.59 3.88
C VAL A 103 -3.99 -19.47 2.79
N GLU A 104 -4.09 -19.07 1.52
CA GLU A 104 -3.51 -19.80 0.39
C GLU A 104 -1.98 -19.95 0.54
N LYS A 105 -1.27 -18.86 0.86
CA LYS A 105 0.18 -18.89 1.10
C LYS A 105 0.56 -19.76 2.31
N LEU A 106 -0.21 -19.68 3.39
CA LEU A 106 -0.01 -20.55 4.56
C LEU A 106 -0.22 -22.02 4.22
N LEU A 107 -1.30 -22.34 3.51
CA LEU A 107 -1.62 -23.71 3.09
C LEU A 107 -0.51 -24.25 2.19
N HIS A 108 -0.09 -23.47 1.20
CA HIS A 108 1.00 -23.84 0.30
C HIS A 108 2.31 -24.12 1.05
N LYS A 109 2.66 -23.25 2.02
CA LYS A 109 3.85 -23.43 2.86
C LYS A 109 3.76 -24.66 3.78
N PHE A 110 2.57 -25.01 4.26
CA PHE A 110 2.35 -26.17 5.12
C PHE A 110 2.26 -27.48 4.34
N LEU A 111 1.60 -27.47 3.17
CA LEU A 111 1.45 -28.68 2.35
C LEU A 111 2.71 -29.02 1.55
N HIS A 112 3.44 -28.01 1.05
CA HIS A 112 4.63 -28.20 0.18
C HIS A 112 5.96 -28.09 0.93
N ARG A 113 5.96 -28.32 2.25
CA ARG A 113 7.19 -28.32 3.07
C ARG A 113 8.20 -29.43 2.67
N HIS A 114 7.85 -30.32 1.74
CA HIS A 114 8.65 -31.49 1.38
C HIS A 114 9.18 -31.53 -0.05
N GLU A 115 8.94 -30.54 -0.89
CA GLU A 115 9.50 -30.50 -2.23
C GLU A 115 10.35 -29.25 -2.46
N ALA A 116 11.48 -29.19 -1.75
CA ALA A 116 12.60 -28.35 -2.12
C ALA A 116 13.66 -29.25 -2.75
N HIS A 117 13.56 -29.51 -4.04
CA HIS A 117 14.67 -29.99 -4.89
C HIS A 117 14.53 -29.29 -6.24
N GLU A 118 15.50 -28.42 -6.47
CA GLU A 118 16.56 -28.45 -7.47
C GLU A 118 16.16 -28.59 -8.94
N ASP A 119 16.83 -27.71 -9.68
CA ASP A 119 17.22 -27.78 -11.07
C ASP A 119 16.27 -27.21 -12.11
N GLU A 120 16.68 -26.01 -12.63
CA GLU A 120 17.03 -25.86 -14.05
C GLU A 120 17.35 -24.41 -14.41
N GLU A 121 18.65 -24.18 -14.65
CA GLU A 121 19.33 -23.38 -15.66
C GLU A 121 18.92 -21.92 -16.00
N ALA A 122 19.92 -21.15 -16.36
CA ALA A 122 20.03 -19.70 -16.58
C ALA A 122 18.88 -19.00 -17.37
N ASP A 123 18.12 -19.68 -18.19
CA ASP A 123 16.95 -19.14 -18.89
C ASP A 123 15.70 -19.07 -17.97
N ALA A 124 15.63 -19.92 -16.97
CA ALA A 124 14.60 -19.91 -15.94
C ALA A 124 14.77 -18.71 -15.00
N GLU A 125 16.01 -18.27 -14.75
CA GLU A 125 16.33 -17.19 -13.82
C GLU A 125 15.78 -15.83 -14.28
N THR A 126 15.82 -15.53 -15.58
CA THR A 126 15.29 -14.25 -16.12
C THR A 126 13.77 -14.25 -16.23
N LEU A 127 13.16 -15.41 -16.45
CA LEU A 127 11.71 -15.58 -16.42
C LEU A 127 11.19 -15.49 -14.98
N ASP A 128 11.92 -16.03 -14.03
CA ASP A 128 11.61 -15.97 -12.61
C ASP A 128 11.73 -14.53 -12.07
N GLU A 129 12.75 -13.76 -12.48
CA GLU A 129 12.89 -12.34 -12.13
C GLU A 129 11.70 -11.49 -12.57
N LYS A 130 11.27 -11.60 -13.82
CA LYS A 130 10.13 -10.85 -14.34
C LYS A 130 8.84 -11.21 -13.60
N THR A 131 8.68 -12.47 -13.27
CA THR A 131 7.53 -12.98 -12.52
C THR A 131 7.56 -12.46 -11.09
N LYS A 132 8.73 -12.44 -10.43
CA LYS A 132 8.94 -11.88 -9.10
C LYS A 132 8.64 -10.37 -9.06
N ILE A 133 9.19 -9.60 -10.02
CA ILE A 133 8.92 -8.16 -10.14
C ILE A 133 7.42 -7.89 -10.33
N LYS A 134 6.78 -8.63 -11.24
CA LYS A 134 5.34 -8.47 -11.50
C LYS A 134 4.50 -8.85 -10.29
N GLY A 135 4.89 -9.90 -9.58
CA GLY A 135 4.27 -10.31 -8.33
C GLY A 135 4.39 -9.23 -7.25
N ALA A 136 5.59 -8.69 -7.04
CA ALA A 136 5.86 -7.64 -6.08
C ALA A 136 5.04 -6.36 -6.38
N ILE A 137 4.98 -5.92 -7.65
CA ILE A 137 4.19 -4.75 -8.07
C ILE A 137 2.69 -4.99 -7.85
N ARG A 138 2.20 -6.20 -8.14
CA ARG A 138 0.79 -6.55 -7.93
C ARG A 138 0.42 -6.58 -6.45
N THR A 139 1.27 -7.15 -5.62
CA THR A 139 1.08 -7.17 -4.17
C THR A 139 1.11 -5.74 -3.62
N ASP A 140 2.10 -4.93 -3.99
CA ASP A 140 2.17 -3.51 -3.61
C ASP A 140 0.90 -2.74 -4.02
N PHE A 141 0.33 -3.01 -5.19
CA PHE A 141 -0.91 -2.38 -5.64
C PHE A 141 -2.07 -2.67 -4.67
N ILE A 142 -2.28 -3.93 -4.31
CA ILE A 142 -3.38 -4.35 -3.43
C ILE A 142 -3.20 -3.76 -2.03
N LEU A 143 -2.00 -3.89 -1.47
CA LEU A 143 -1.66 -3.39 -0.15
C LEU A 143 -1.72 -1.86 -0.08
N SER A 144 -1.24 -1.17 -1.12
CA SER A 144 -1.37 0.29 -1.22
C SER A 144 -2.82 0.75 -1.31
N ALA A 145 -3.67 0.02 -2.04
CA ALA A 145 -5.10 0.31 -2.10
C ALA A 145 -5.75 0.16 -0.71
N GLU A 146 -5.42 -0.88 0.03
CA GLU A 146 -5.92 -1.10 1.39
C GLU A 146 -5.51 0.03 2.33
N ILE A 147 -4.22 0.40 2.35
CA ILE A 147 -3.71 1.48 3.20
C ILE A 147 -4.40 2.80 2.88
N ILE A 148 -4.57 3.12 1.59
CA ILE A 148 -5.23 4.35 1.15
C ILE A 148 -6.69 4.37 1.60
N ILE A 149 -7.42 3.26 1.46
CA ILE A 149 -8.83 3.17 1.85
C ILE A 149 -8.97 3.27 3.38
N ILE A 150 -8.08 2.64 4.16
CA ILE A 150 -8.06 2.76 5.62
C ILE A 150 -7.79 4.22 6.02
N ALA A 151 -6.81 4.88 5.39
CA ALA A 151 -6.49 6.27 5.66
C ALA A 151 -7.67 7.20 5.35
N LEU A 152 -8.34 7.01 4.21
CA LEU A 152 -9.56 7.76 3.85
C LEU A 152 -10.69 7.53 4.85
N GLY A 153 -10.93 6.31 5.27
CA GLY A 153 -11.95 6.00 6.26
C GLY A 153 -11.67 6.61 7.65
N VAL A 154 -10.40 6.88 7.97
CA VAL A 154 -10.04 7.65 9.18
C VAL A 154 -10.39 9.12 8.99
N VAL A 155 -10.00 9.72 7.86
CA VAL A 155 -10.26 11.14 7.56
C VAL A 155 -11.76 11.45 7.50
N GLU A 156 -12.53 10.61 6.78
CA GLU A 156 -13.99 10.77 6.65
C GLU A 156 -14.70 10.81 8.01
N LYS A 157 -14.22 10.04 8.97
CA LYS A 157 -14.81 9.98 10.32
C LYS A 157 -14.60 11.26 11.13
N TYR A 158 -13.57 12.04 10.81
CA TYR A 158 -13.26 13.29 11.49
C TYR A 158 -13.93 14.51 10.84
N ASP A 159 -14.26 14.43 9.55
CA ASP A 159 -14.98 15.51 8.84
C ASP A 159 -16.48 15.57 9.22
N LEU A 160 -16.97 14.53 9.90
CA LEU A 160 -18.35 14.41 10.37
C LEU A 160 -18.55 14.77 11.85
N MET A 161 -17.52 15.20 12.59
CA MET A 161 -17.55 15.66 13.97
C MET A 161 -17.31 17.16 14.06
#